data_d0294a85a9407500fcfa794a3e4186fe
#
_entry.id   d0294a85a9407500fcfa794a3e4186fe
#
_cell.length_a   1.000
_cell.length_b   1.000
_cell.length_c   1.000
_cell.angle_alpha   90.00
_cell.angle_beta   90.00
_cell.angle_gamma   90.00
#
_symmetry.space_group_name_H-M   'P 1'
#
loop_
_entity.id
_entity.type
_entity.pdbx_description
1 polymer ?
#
loop_
_entity_poly.entity_id
_entity_poly.type
_entity_poly.pdbx_seq_one_letter_code
_entity_poly.pdbx_strand_id
1 'polypeptide(L)'
;MSASKSETSETADSSWPPGRGGAAQDDTVSEPCSELLAALLDGMDAALCAFAADGTITHWNREAERILGWSPDEAVGRRGFTGWAVRRADADEVARRLMAVMAAPGRQVDEFALLRKDGGRVLVRTQSARVLGADGSPAGVYCAFSEVHAQIDLERSIALSEALFDDASWGVVLVDVDLRPTTVNGYAERALTAGGASPLGRPLGEMIVEGVEQLESSLHHVLAEGAQRGLSEVWVTLAGGTADDRAGSGSAGGRRRCWRSGFLRLGSPLAEEPVPLGVAWLFHDVTESRLAEQEADRLRFRAGQLHRAGRAAAESADPTAAAMTYLDFALAGFADHVVVDVVEAGEGGRLVRAAATPTGAPGPCLPVPGGGPPLTYPPGHPALQAADRTGSVRASAPGTASGAELAKWSKDRRWPRESAHALCTVLRSRGRTLGVVTFLRGPSRPAFERPDAVYAESMSSLTASALDLAALVAR
;
A
#
# COMPACT_ATOMS: atom_id res chain seq x y z
N MET A 1 -35.67 28.61 24.74
CA MET A 1 -37.06 29.14 24.74
C MET A 1 -37.95 27.94 24.67
N SER A 2 -38.53 27.64 25.81
CA SER A 2 -39.96 27.47 26.16
C SER A 2 -40.57 26.21 25.53
N ALA A 3 -40.75 25.17 26.25
CA ALA A 3 -41.75 24.84 27.28
C ALA A 3 -43.14 24.62 26.69
N SER A 4 -43.68 23.42 26.82
CA SER A 4 -45.00 23.27 27.42
C SER A 4 -45.29 21.82 27.80
N LYS A 5 -45.58 21.64 29.06
CA LYS A 5 -46.26 20.55 29.77
C LYS A 5 -47.73 20.43 29.30
N SER A 6 -48.27 19.23 29.42
CA SER A 6 -49.62 19.05 29.96
C SER A 6 -49.75 17.66 30.58
N GLU A 7 -49.97 17.69 31.90
CA GLU A 7 -50.51 16.62 32.73
C GLU A 7 -52.00 16.45 32.42
N THR A 8 -52.48 15.24 32.49
CA THR A 8 -53.89 14.99 32.92
C THR A 8 -53.94 13.67 33.72
N SER A 9 -54.21 13.86 35.00
CA SER A 9 -54.60 12.81 35.96
C SER A 9 -56.08 12.47 35.77
N GLU A 10 -56.40 11.20 35.82
CA GLU A 10 -57.77 10.78 36.10
C GLU A 10 -57.79 9.61 37.07
N THR A 11 -58.23 9.89 38.22
CA THR A 11 -58.57 8.97 39.33
C THR A 11 -59.93 8.35 39.07
N ALA A 12 -60.03 7.05 39.12
CA ALA A 12 -61.31 6.35 39.25
C ALA A 12 -61.22 5.33 40.38
N ASP A 13 -61.96 5.70 41.40
CA ASP A 13 -62.40 4.92 42.58
C ASP A 13 -63.35 3.81 42.16
N SER A 14 -63.20 2.60 42.60
CA SER A 14 -64.31 1.65 42.74
C SER A 14 -64.04 0.58 43.77
N SER A 15 -64.77 0.69 44.78
CA SER A 15 -65.03 -0.20 45.89
C SER A 15 -65.44 -1.64 45.49
N TRP A 16 -64.89 -2.61 46.21
CA TRP A 16 -65.25 -4.04 46.21
C TRP A 16 -65.99 -4.38 47.51
N PRO A 17 -67.04 -5.15 47.51
CA PRO A 17 -67.70 -5.63 48.69
C PRO A 17 -67.11 -7.00 49.16
N PRO A 18 -67.20 -7.34 50.45
CA PRO A 18 -66.67 -8.62 50.96
C PRO A 18 -67.72 -9.74 50.89
N GLY A 19 -67.28 -10.93 50.55
CA GLY A 19 -68.15 -12.13 50.52
C GLY A 19 -67.47 -13.46 50.64
N ARG A 20 -67.39 -13.99 51.85
CA ARG A 20 -67.51 -15.37 52.29
C ARG A 20 -66.66 -16.50 51.66
N GLY A 21 -66.04 -17.18 52.55
CA GLY A 21 -65.26 -18.36 52.54
C GLY A 21 -65.79 -19.61 51.81
N GLY A 22 -64.83 -20.43 51.49
CA GLY A 22 -65.00 -21.79 51.01
C GLY A 22 -63.63 -22.39 50.72
N ALA A 23 -63.16 -23.26 51.59
CA ALA A 23 -61.99 -24.11 51.38
C ALA A 23 -62.27 -25.10 50.29
N ALA A 24 -61.45 -25.07 49.24
CA ALA A 24 -61.22 -26.21 48.34
C ALA A 24 -59.81 -26.12 47.81
N GLN A 25 -59.04 -27.14 48.06
CA GLN A 25 -57.74 -27.43 47.49
C GLN A 25 -57.85 -27.38 45.96
N ASP A 26 -57.00 -26.61 45.36
CA ASP A 26 -56.82 -26.68 43.92
C ASP A 26 -55.33 -26.83 43.59
N ASP A 27 -54.95 -28.10 43.42
CA ASP A 27 -53.63 -28.59 43.07
C ASP A 27 -53.37 -28.49 41.57
N THR A 28 -54.12 -27.70 40.78
CA THR A 28 -54.10 -27.71 39.32
C THR A 28 -53.62 -26.43 38.61
N VAL A 29 -53.00 -25.47 39.34
CA VAL A 29 -52.53 -24.20 38.71
C VAL A 29 -51.02 -24.18 38.41
N SER A 30 -50.29 -25.28 38.70
CA SER A 30 -48.82 -25.30 38.63
C SER A 30 -48.24 -25.75 37.28
N GLU A 31 -48.96 -26.53 36.45
CA GLU A 31 -48.43 -27.13 35.22
C GLU A 31 -48.18 -26.12 34.07
N PRO A 32 -49.11 -25.22 33.69
CA PRO A 32 -48.84 -24.35 32.53
C PRO A 32 -47.74 -23.30 32.72
N CYS A 33 -47.47 -22.94 34.00
CA CYS A 33 -46.39 -22.00 34.31
C CYS A 33 -45.01 -22.69 34.21
N SER A 34 -44.94 -23.96 34.57
CA SER A 34 -43.73 -24.80 34.50
C SER A 34 -43.36 -25.11 33.06
N GLU A 35 -44.35 -25.42 32.19
CA GLU A 35 -44.10 -25.67 30.76
C GLU A 35 -43.64 -24.40 30.03
N LEU A 36 -44.23 -23.25 30.30
CA LEU A 36 -43.82 -21.97 29.71
C LEU A 36 -42.39 -21.60 30.13
N LEU A 37 -42.02 -21.82 31.41
CA LEU A 37 -40.67 -21.55 31.89
C LEU A 37 -39.66 -22.48 31.24
N ALA A 38 -39.97 -23.76 31.09
CA ALA A 38 -39.12 -24.72 30.38
C ALA A 38 -38.93 -24.32 28.92
N ALA A 39 -40.01 -23.93 28.22
CA ALA A 39 -39.92 -23.46 26.85
C ALA A 39 -39.11 -22.15 26.67
N LEU A 40 -39.19 -21.24 27.65
CA LEU A 40 -38.35 -20.04 27.68
C LEU A 40 -36.87 -20.35 27.87
N LEU A 41 -36.56 -21.30 28.77
CA LEU A 41 -35.19 -21.75 29.02
C LEU A 41 -34.59 -22.48 27.81
N ASP A 42 -35.39 -23.25 27.08
CA ASP A 42 -34.98 -23.94 25.87
C ASP A 42 -34.83 -23.02 24.63
N GLY A 43 -35.51 -21.87 24.64
CA GLY A 43 -35.40 -20.86 23.61
C GLY A 43 -34.20 -19.89 23.78
N MET A 44 -33.42 -20.05 24.81
CA MET A 44 -32.24 -19.20 25.06
C MET A 44 -30.99 -19.74 24.35
N ASP A 45 -30.22 -18.85 23.73
CA ASP A 45 -28.94 -19.17 23.08
C ASP A 45 -27.79 -19.42 24.07
N ALA A 46 -28.07 -19.48 25.37
CA ALA A 46 -27.09 -19.76 26.42
C ALA A 46 -27.36 -21.11 27.05
N ALA A 47 -26.33 -21.92 27.23
CA ALA A 47 -26.46 -23.15 28.01
C ALA A 47 -26.79 -22.85 29.46
N LEU A 48 -27.83 -23.47 29.98
CA LEU A 48 -28.32 -23.28 31.33
C LEU A 48 -28.45 -24.62 32.08
N CYS A 49 -27.96 -24.62 33.29
CA CYS A 49 -28.26 -25.67 34.26
C CYS A 49 -28.56 -25.06 35.63
N ALA A 50 -29.38 -25.74 36.45
CA ALA A 50 -29.62 -25.32 37.80
C ALA A 50 -29.38 -26.49 38.75
N PHE A 51 -28.95 -26.16 39.98
CA PHE A 51 -28.63 -27.08 41.04
C PHE A 51 -29.50 -26.76 42.27
N ALA A 52 -30.07 -27.77 42.90
CA ALA A 52 -30.67 -27.63 44.20
C ALA A 52 -29.62 -27.37 45.29
N ALA A 53 -30.04 -27.05 46.51
CA ALA A 53 -29.15 -26.79 47.63
C ALA A 53 -28.20 -27.96 48.00
N ASP A 54 -28.61 -29.19 47.70
CA ASP A 54 -27.79 -30.39 47.88
C ASP A 54 -26.83 -30.68 46.71
N GLY A 55 -26.84 -29.82 45.65
CA GLY A 55 -26.04 -29.95 44.46
C GLY A 55 -26.63 -30.88 43.38
N THR A 56 -27.89 -31.32 43.54
CA THR A 56 -28.58 -32.10 42.49
C THR A 56 -29.01 -31.21 41.33
N ILE A 57 -28.77 -31.64 40.09
CA ILE A 57 -29.19 -30.93 38.89
C ILE A 57 -30.71 -30.98 38.76
N THR A 58 -31.36 -29.82 38.71
CA THR A 58 -32.81 -29.70 38.60
C THR A 58 -33.27 -29.26 37.21
N HIS A 59 -32.42 -28.54 36.47
CA HIS A 59 -32.76 -28.06 35.15
C HIS A 59 -31.54 -28.18 34.24
N TRP A 60 -31.83 -28.49 32.97
CA TRP A 60 -30.84 -28.66 31.91
C TRP A 60 -31.50 -28.29 30.57
N ASN A 61 -31.08 -27.21 29.91
CA ASN A 61 -31.70 -26.75 28.68
C ASN A 61 -31.07 -27.41 27.45
N ARG A 62 -31.71 -27.18 26.30
CA ARG A 62 -31.31 -27.71 25.00
C ARG A 62 -29.90 -27.26 24.59
N GLU A 63 -29.51 -26.05 24.95
CA GLU A 63 -28.17 -25.53 24.60
C GLU A 63 -27.07 -26.19 25.45
N ALA A 64 -27.36 -26.55 26.70
CA ALA A 64 -26.46 -27.35 27.52
C ALA A 64 -26.28 -28.77 26.97
N GLU A 65 -27.34 -29.36 26.43
CA GLU A 65 -27.26 -30.64 25.71
C GLU A 65 -26.40 -30.49 24.43
N ARG A 66 -26.62 -29.45 23.67
CA ARG A 66 -25.82 -29.18 22.42
C ARG A 66 -24.33 -29.07 22.70
N ILE A 67 -23.93 -28.35 23.74
CA ILE A 67 -22.52 -28.14 24.09
C ILE A 67 -21.89 -29.40 24.69
N LEU A 68 -22.59 -30.08 25.58
CA LEU A 68 -22.02 -31.20 26.37
C LEU A 68 -22.42 -32.58 25.86
N GLY A 69 -23.47 -32.68 25.02
CA GLY A 69 -23.94 -33.94 24.45
C GLY A 69 -24.77 -34.81 25.38
N TRP A 70 -25.05 -34.36 26.61
CA TRP A 70 -25.87 -35.06 27.58
C TRP A 70 -27.30 -34.50 27.53
N SER A 71 -28.29 -35.39 27.39
CA SER A 71 -29.70 -34.97 27.36
C SER A 71 -30.20 -34.56 28.74
N PRO A 72 -31.32 -33.80 28.83
CA PRO A 72 -31.96 -33.46 30.09
C PRO A 72 -32.27 -34.68 30.94
N ASP A 73 -32.78 -35.77 30.36
CA ASP A 73 -33.12 -37.03 31.05
C ASP A 73 -31.91 -37.73 31.64
N GLU A 74 -30.71 -37.49 31.03
CA GLU A 74 -29.47 -38.04 31.53
C GLU A 74 -28.79 -37.17 32.60
N ALA A 75 -29.01 -35.84 32.55
CA ALA A 75 -28.33 -34.87 33.42
C ALA A 75 -29.14 -34.55 34.69
N VAL A 76 -30.46 -34.33 34.56
CA VAL A 76 -31.34 -34.01 35.70
C VAL A 76 -31.38 -35.16 36.71
N GLY A 77 -31.35 -34.81 37.97
CA GLY A 77 -31.29 -35.77 39.06
C GLY A 77 -29.90 -36.26 39.42
N ARG A 78 -28.85 -35.95 38.61
CA ARG A 78 -27.48 -36.24 38.98
C ARG A 78 -26.93 -35.20 39.96
N ARG A 79 -26.01 -35.64 40.83
CA ARG A 79 -25.36 -34.75 41.79
C ARG A 79 -24.11 -34.10 41.15
N GLY A 80 -24.22 -32.84 40.83
CA GLY A 80 -23.14 -32.06 40.19
C GLY A 80 -22.65 -32.68 38.89
N PHE A 81 -21.47 -32.34 38.49
CA PHE A 81 -20.81 -32.86 37.29
C PHE A 81 -19.87 -34.04 37.55
N THR A 82 -19.74 -34.46 38.82
CA THR A 82 -18.78 -35.46 39.26
C THR A 82 -19.05 -36.84 38.63
N GLY A 83 -18.02 -37.41 38.02
CA GLY A 83 -18.03 -38.77 37.48
C GLY A 83 -18.62 -38.95 36.10
N TRP A 84 -19.09 -37.84 35.45
CA TRP A 84 -19.63 -37.88 34.08
C TRP A 84 -19.28 -36.67 33.23
N ALA A 85 -19.44 -35.43 33.68
CA ALA A 85 -19.18 -34.23 32.93
C ALA A 85 -17.89 -33.48 33.37
N VAL A 86 -17.14 -34.00 34.32
CA VAL A 86 -15.87 -33.46 34.81
C VAL A 86 -14.90 -34.61 35.08
N ARG A 87 -13.61 -34.39 34.82
CA ARG A 87 -12.55 -35.33 35.18
C ARG A 87 -12.54 -35.53 36.70
N ARG A 88 -12.29 -36.77 37.13
CA ARG A 88 -12.27 -37.12 38.54
C ARG A 88 -11.31 -36.29 39.40
N ALA A 89 -10.20 -35.84 38.78
CA ALA A 89 -9.23 -34.99 39.46
C ALA A 89 -9.73 -33.55 39.72
N ASP A 90 -10.64 -33.04 38.86
CA ASP A 90 -11.13 -31.67 38.92
C ASP A 90 -12.53 -31.56 39.58
N ALA A 91 -13.15 -32.70 39.85
CA ALA A 91 -14.55 -32.80 40.26
C ALA A 91 -14.86 -32.07 41.60
N ASP A 92 -14.01 -32.24 42.62
CA ASP A 92 -14.20 -31.62 43.92
C ASP A 92 -14.01 -30.10 43.88
N GLU A 93 -13.10 -29.62 43.03
CA GLU A 93 -12.84 -28.19 42.85
C GLU A 93 -14.02 -27.52 42.13
N VAL A 94 -14.50 -28.11 41.04
CA VAL A 94 -15.65 -27.60 40.27
C VAL A 94 -16.90 -27.57 41.15
N ALA A 95 -17.19 -28.68 41.88
CA ALA A 95 -18.34 -28.76 42.80
C ALA A 95 -18.25 -27.69 43.90
N ARG A 96 -17.08 -27.52 44.50
CA ARG A 96 -16.85 -26.53 45.56
C ARG A 96 -17.08 -25.09 45.03
N ARG A 97 -16.55 -24.74 43.88
CA ARG A 97 -16.73 -23.41 43.28
C ARG A 97 -18.18 -23.12 42.92
N LEU A 98 -18.86 -24.07 42.27
CA LEU A 98 -20.28 -23.91 41.93
C LEU A 98 -21.15 -23.73 43.16
N MET A 99 -20.94 -24.53 44.20
CA MET A 99 -21.76 -24.47 45.43
C MET A 99 -21.38 -23.30 46.36
N ALA A 100 -20.16 -22.76 46.26
CA ALA A 100 -19.75 -21.56 47.01
C ALA A 100 -20.59 -20.32 46.64
N VAL A 101 -21.19 -20.29 45.45
CA VAL A 101 -22.09 -19.24 45.00
C VAL A 101 -23.32 -19.08 45.88
N MET A 102 -23.78 -20.16 46.55
CA MET A 102 -24.91 -20.09 47.49
C MET A 102 -24.66 -19.15 48.67
N ALA A 103 -23.42 -19.06 49.13
CA ALA A 103 -23.02 -18.20 50.25
C ALA A 103 -22.68 -16.76 49.83
N ALA A 104 -22.42 -16.51 48.54
CA ALA A 104 -21.96 -15.22 48.01
C ALA A 104 -23.13 -14.41 47.42
N PRO A 105 -23.21 -13.07 47.65
CA PRO A 105 -24.15 -12.24 46.96
C PRO A 105 -23.64 -11.92 45.52
N GLY A 106 -24.56 -11.88 44.55
CA GLY A 106 -24.26 -11.49 43.16
C GLY A 106 -23.89 -12.66 42.24
N ARG A 107 -23.43 -12.33 41.06
CA ARG A 107 -22.97 -13.30 40.03
C ARG A 107 -21.50 -13.61 40.23
N GLN A 108 -21.14 -14.86 40.09
CA GLN A 108 -19.74 -15.30 40.02
C GLN A 108 -19.43 -15.81 38.60
N VAL A 109 -18.23 -15.50 38.11
CA VAL A 109 -17.74 -15.95 36.82
C VAL A 109 -16.54 -16.85 37.04
N ASP A 110 -16.65 -18.08 36.55
CA ASP A 110 -15.60 -19.10 36.63
C ASP A 110 -15.37 -19.72 35.25
N GLU A 111 -14.21 -20.34 35.08
CA GLU A 111 -13.90 -21.13 33.90
C GLU A 111 -13.59 -22.57 34.32
N PHE A 112 -14.25 -23.51 33.67
CA PHE A 112 -14.10 -24.94 33.94
C PHE A 112 -13.89 -25.71 32.66
N ALA A 113 -13.10 -26.76 32.74
CA ALA A 113 -13.02 -27.74 31.67
C ALA A 113 -13.99 -28.87 31.93
N LEU A 114 -15.05 -28.95 31.14
CA LEU A 114 -16.06 -30.01 31.21
C LEU A 114 -15.77 -31.12 30.18
N LEU A 115 -16.36 -32.30 30.40
CA LEU A 115 -16.29 -33.43 29.49
C LEU A 115 -17.60 -33.55 28.73
N ARG A 116 -17.50 -33.68 27.45
CA ARG A 116 -18.62 -34.06 26.57
C ARG A 116 -18.91 -35.55 26.67
N LYS A 117 -20.12 -35.95 26.29
CA LYS A 117 -20.54 -37.35 26.26
C LYS A 117 -19.69 -38.24 25.36
N ASP A 118 -19.12 -37.67 24.29
CA ASP A 118 -18.20 -38.33 23.36
C ASP A 118 -16.77 -38.50 23.93
N GLY A 119 -16.52 -38.00 25.17
CA GLY A 119 -15.21 -38.00 25.79
C GLY A 119 -14.35 -36.80 25.48
N GLY A 120 -14.81 -35.89 24.58
CA GLY A 120 -14.16 -34.64 24.28
C GLY A 120 -14.12 -33.70 25.47
N ARG A 121 -13.14 -32.80 25.50
CA ARG A 121 -13.00 -31.77 26.54
C ARG A 121 -13.39 -30.41 25.98
N VAL A 122 -14.25 -29.69 26.68
CA VAL A 122 -14.66 -28.34 26.37
C VAL A 122 -14.36 -27.39 27.52
N LEU A 123 -13.74 -26.26 27.25
CA LEU A 123 -13.58 -25.19 28.22
C LEU A 123 -14.81 -24.30 28.16
N VAL A 124 -15.48 -24.14 29.30
CA VAL A 124 -16.66 -23.28 29.40
C VAL A 124 -16.41 -22.15 30.40
N ARG A 125 -16.92 -20.97 30.06
CA ARG A 125 -17.04 -19.84 30.98
C ARG A 125 -18.43 -19.86 31.56
N THR A 126 -18.52 -19.90 32.88
CA THR A 126 -19.77 -19.98 33.62
C THR A 126 -20.09 -18.68 34.33
N GLN A 127 -21.35 -18.33 34.34
CA GLN A 127 -21.91 -17.26 35.17
C GLN A 127 -22.94 -17.89 36.11
N SER A 128 -22.61 -17.95 37.36
CA SER A 128 -23.45 -18.61 38.38
C SER A 128 -23.99 -17.61 39.40
N ALA A 129 -25.23 -17.76 39.82
CA ALA A 129 -25.79 -17.01 40.91
C ALA A 129 -26.78 -17.87 41.71
N ARG A 130 -26.96 -17.52 43.00
CA ARG A 130 -27.90 -18.20 43.89
C ARG A 130 -29.35 -17.92 43.51
N VAL A 131 -30.18 -18.94 43.67
CA VAL A 131 -31.63 -18.83 43.59
C VAL A 131 -32.15 -18.78 45.04
N LEU A 132 -33.05 -17.85 45.34
CA LEU A 132 -33.69 -17.73 46.65
C LEU A 132 -35.04 -18.43 46.61
N GLY A 133 -35.36 -19.18 47.69
CA GLY A 133 -36.66 -19.73 47.91
C GLY A 133 -37.69 -18.65 48.34
N ALA A 134 -38.94 -19.05 48.48
CA ALA A 134 -40.02 -18.15 48.91
C ALA A 134 -39.81 -17.56 50.31
N ASP A 135 -39.04 -18.23 51.14
CA ASP A 135 -38.64 -17.84 52.50
C ASP A 135 -37.39 -16.94 52.53
N GLY A 136 -36.80 -16.62 51.37
CA GLY A 136 -35.58 -15.84 51.24
C GLY A 136 -34.29 -16.62 51.52
N SER A 137 -34.37 -17.90 51.83
CA SER A 137 -33.22 -18.78 52.01
C SER A 137 -32.64 -19.21 50.64
N PRO A 138 -31.32 -19.53 50.55
CA PRO A 138 -30.73 -20.07 49.34
C PRO A 138 -31.32 -21.43 48.98
N ALA A 139 -32.08 -21.52 47.89
CA ALA A 139 -32.73 -22.73 47.42
C ALA A 139 -31.89 -23.51 46.39
N GLY A 140 -30.91 -22.85 45.76
CA GLY A 140 -30.07 -23.46 44.76
C GLY A 140 -29.17 -22.48 44.05
N VAL A 141 -28.55 -22.95 42.97
CA VAL A 141 -27.68 -22.18 42.08
C VAL A 141 -28.12 -22.37 40.65
N TYR A 142 -28.29 -21.28 39.88
CA TYR A 142 -28.31 -21.39 38.41
C TYR A 142 -26.93 -21.11 37.86
N CYS A 143 -26.60 -21.75 36.77
CA CYS A 143 -25.36 -21.58 36.05
C CYS A 143 -25.63 -21.46 34.56
N ALA A 144 -25.34 -20.30 34.02
CA ALA A 144 -25.29 -20.11 32.58
C ALA A 144 -23.85 -20.30 32.10
N PHE A 145 -23.64 -21.02 31.02
CA PHE A 145 -22.30 -21.24 30.50
C PHE A 145 -22.24 -21.20 28.98
N SER A 146 -21.08 -20.80 28.46
CA SER A 146 -20.78 -20.76 27.04
C SER A 146 -19.42 -21.38 26.76
N GLU A 147 -19.24 -21.90 25.56
CA GLU A 147 -17.97 -22.47 25.14
C GLU A 147 -16.94 -21.34 24.91
N VAL A 148 -15.82 -21.41 25.64
CA VAL A 148 -14.78 -20.38 25.58
C VAL A 148 -14.07 -20.39 24.25
N HIS A 149 -13.92 -21.55 23.58
CA HIS A 149 -13.23 -21.66 22.32
C HIS A 149 -13.95 -20.87 21.22
N ALA A 150 -15.28 -20.93 21.13
CA ALA A 150 -16.04 -20.19 20.14
C ALA A 150 -15.88 -18.66 20.29
N GLN A 151 -15.86 -18.17 21.53
CA GLN A 151 -15.63 -16.75 21.80
C GLN A 151 -14.20 -16.33 21.47
N ILE A 152 -13.20 -17.13 21.88
CA ILE A 152 -11.78 -16.86 21.56
C ILE A 152 -11.54 -16.89 20.06
N ASP A 153 -12.14 -17.82 19.33
CA ASP A 153 -12.01 -17.90 17.88
C ASP A 153 -12.66 -16.70 17.18
N LEU A 154 -13.80 -16.22 17.67
CA LEU A 154 -14.41 -14.97 17.19
C LEU A 154 -13.54 -13.76 17.50
N GLU A 155 -13.04 -13.62 18.73
CA GLU A 155 -12.14 -12.55 19.12
C GLU A 155 -10.84 -12.57 18.31
N ARG A 156 -10.27 -13.75 18.05
CA ARG A 156 -9.10 -13.91 17.16
C ARG A 156 -9.42 -13.52 15.72
N SER A 157 -10.59 -13.90 15.22
CA SER A 157 -11.01 -13.56 13.86
C SER A 157 -11.20 -12.05 13.70
N ILE A 158 -11.80 -11.38 14.68
CA ILE A 158 -11.94 -9.91 14.70
C ILE A 158 -10.57 -9.26 14.78
N ALA A 159 -9.72 -9.65 15.74
CA ALA A 159 -8.39 -9.09 15.91
C ALA A 159 -7.49 -9.30 14.68
N LEU A 160 -7.60 -10.48 14.03
CA LEU A 160 -6.89 -10.75 12.79
C LEU A 160 -7.40 -9.84 11.66
N SER A 161 -8.73 -9.66 11.56
CA SER A 161 -9.32 -8.79 10.54
C SER A 161 -8.90 -7.33 10.72
N GLU A 162 -8.90 -6.83 11.96
CA GLU A 162 -8.42 -5.49 12.31
C GLU A 162 -6.93 -5.34 12.00
N ALA A 163 -6.09 -6.30 12.41
CA ALA A 163 -4.67 -6.25 12.15
C ALA A 163 -4.35 -6.33 10.65
N LEU A 164 -5.05 -7.18 9.89
CA LEU A 164 -4.90 -7.26 8.44
C LEU A 164 -5.36 -5.99 7.73
N PHE A 165 -6.33 -5.28 8.29
CA PHE A 165 -6.84 -4.05 7.71
C PHE A 165 -5.96 -2.84 8.09
N ASP A 166 -5.72 -2.60 9.37
CA ASP A 166 -5.08 -1.37 9.85
C ASP A 166 -3.55 -1.41 9.82
N ASP A 167 -2.93 -2.55 10.17
CA ASP A 167 -1.48 -2.71 10.23
C ASP A 167 -0.87 -3.22 8.90
N ALA A 168 -1.69 -3.43 7.87
CA ALA A 168 -1.20 -3.88 6.57
C ALA A 168 -0.23 -2.89 5.94
N SER A 169 0.85 -3.40 5.36
CA SER A 169 1.78 -2.64 4.50
C SER A 169 1.21 -2.31 3.11
N TRP A 170 -0.06 -2.65 2.88
CA TRP A 170 -0.83 -2.40 1.67
C TRP A 170 -1.95 -1.42 1.95
N GLY A 171 -2.25 -0.56 0.99
CA GLY A 171 -3.45 0.25 0.99
C GLY A 171 -4.66 -0.62 0.68
N VAL A 172 -5.68 -0.54 1.52
CA VAL A 172 -6.97 -1.17 1.30
C VAL A 172 -8.03 -0.08 1.27
N VAL A 173 -8.75 -0.01 0.16
CA VAL A 173 -9.85 0.94 -0.07
C VAL A 173 -11.06 0.15 -0.51
N LEU A 174 -12.15 0.28 0.21
CA LEU A 174 -13.45 -0.21 -0.25
C LEU A 174 -14.15 0.94 -0.98
N VAL A 175 -14.47 0.73 -2.25
CA VAL A 175 -15.24 1.69 -3.05
C VAL A 175 -16.63 1.15 -3.31
N ASP A 176 -17.62 2.02 -3.28
CA ASP A 176 -19.00 1.70 -3.63
C ASP A 176 -19.21 1.61 -5.15
N VAL A 177 -20.45 1.45 -5.56
CA VAL A 177 -20.84 1.36 -6.97
C VAL A 177 -20.64 2.68 -7.74
N ASP A 178 -20.56 3.81 -7.04
CA ASP A 178 -20.28 5.14 -7.59
C ASP A 178 -18.77 5.47 -7.55
N LEU A 179 -17.92 4.48 -7.28
CA LEU A 179 -16.47 4.57 -7.15
C LEU A 179 -16.00 5.56 -6.06
N ARG A 180 -16.78 5.71 -4.99
CA ARG A 180 -16.39 6.53 -3.84
C ARG A 180 -15.84 5.66 -2.73
N PRO A 181 -14.69 6.00 -2.14
CA PRO A 181 -14.17 5.31 -0.98
C PRO A 181 -15.15 5.36 0.20
N THR A 182 -15.56 4.19 0.68
CA THR A 182 -16.43 4.04 1.86
C THR A 182 -15.65 3.64 3.10
N THR A 183 -14.53 2.94 2.89
CA THR A 183 -13.65 2.51 3.98
C THR A 183 -12.21 2.52 3.46
N VAL A 184 -11.28 2.98 4.28
CA VAL A 184 -9.85 3.00 3.97
C VAL A 184 -9.08 2.57 5.21
N ASN A 185 -7.99 1.82 5.01
CA ASN A 185 -7.09 1.52 6.11
C ASN A 185 -6.07 2.66 6.31
N GLY A 186 -5.32 2.61 7.41
CA GLY A 186 -4.34 3.65 7.74
C GLY A 186 -3.25 3.86 6.69
N TYR A 187 -2.86 2.81 5.94
CA TYR A 187 -1.91 2.95 4.83
C TYR A 187 -2.53 3.74 3.66
N ALA A 188 -3.73 3.35 3.23
CA ALA A 188 -4.43 4.02 2.14
C ALA A 188 -4.76 5.48 2.48
N GLU A 189 -5.18 5.75 3.71
CA GLU A 189 -5.42 7.10 4.18
C GLU A 189 -4.18 7.97 4.02
N ARG A 190 -3.03 7.54 4.54
CA ARG A 190 -1.75 8.29 4.39
C ARG A 190 -1.32 8.45 2.94
N ALA A 191 -1.56 7.44 2.09
CA ALA A 191 -1.18 7.48 0.68
C ALA A 191 -2.05 8.44 -0.14
N LEU A 192 -3.36 8.49 0.13
CA LEU A 192 -4.35 9.29 -0.60
C LEU A 192 -4.51 10.72 -0.04
N THR A 193 -4.18 10.93 1.25
CA THR A 193 -4.34 12.23 1.92
C THR A 193 -3.17 13.17 1.59
N ALA A 194 -3.12 13.66 0.38
CA ALA A 194 -2.14 14.67 -0.02
C ALA A 194 -2.66 16.10 0.23
N GLY A 195 -3.11 16.41 1.44
CA GLY A 195 -3.65 17.75 1.74
C GLY A 195 -4.50 17.83 3.01
N GLY A 196 -4.51 16.75 3.82
CA GLY A 196 -5.17 16.74 5.14
C GLY A 196 -6.67 16.46 5.12
N ALA A 197 -7.30 16.28 3.96
CA ALA A 197 -8.72 15.95 3.86
C ALA A 197 -8.92 14.42 3.77
N SER A 198 -9.90 13.89 4.53
CA SER A 198 -10.25 12.47 4.47
C SER A 198 -10.64 12.04 3.05
N PRO A 199 -10.20 10.87 2.58
CA PRO A 199 -10.58 10.33 1.27
C PRO A 199 -12.01 9.81 1.21
N LEU A 200 -12.68 9.60 2.34
CA LEU A 200 -14.00 8.98 2.42
C LEU A 200 -15.07 9.81 1.69
N GLY A 201 -15.87 9.15 0.86
CA GLY A 201 -16.99 9.72 0.10
C GLY A 201 -16.61 10.67 -1.04
N ARG A 202 -15.32 10.91 -1.28
CA ARG A 202 -14.83 11.82 -2.33
C ARG A 202 -14.61 11.07 -3.65
N PRO A 203 -14.88 11.69 -4.80
CA PRO A 203 -14.49 11.13 -6.10
C PRO A 203 -12.97 10.93 -6.19
N LEU A 204 -12.54 9.84 -6.80
CA LEU A 204 -11.10 9.54 -6.97
C LEU A 204 -10.35 10.64 -7.75
N GLY A 205 -11.01 11.28 -8.72
CA GLY A 205 -10.44 12.39 -9.50
C GLY A 205 -10.12 13.66 -8.70
N GLU A 206 -10.64 13.83 -7.49
CA GLU A 206 -10.25 14.92 -6.60
C GLU A 206 -8.92 14.66 -5.88
N MET A 207 -8.53 13.40 -5.75
CA MET A 207 -7.30 12.96 -5.06
C MET A 207 -6.19 12.61 -6.05
N ILE A 208 -6.57 12.12 -7.23
CA ILE A 208 -5.66 11.65 -8.28
C ILE A 208 -5.90 12.49 -9.53
N VAL A 209 -4.88 13.26 -9.94
CA VAL A 209 -4.95 14.17 -11.12
C VAL A 209 -4.66 13.41 -12.41
N GLU A 210 -3.67 12.51 -12.40
CA GLU A 210 -3.30 11.70 -13.56
C GLU A 210 -3.39 10.21 -13.18
N GLY A 211 -3.77 9.38 -14.14
CA GLY A 211 -3.91 7.92 -13.94
C GLY A 211 -5.27 7.50 -13.33
N VAL A 212 -6.14 8.45 -12.98
CA VAL A 212 -7.46 8.18 -12.44
C VAL A 212 -8.34 7.41 -13.43
N GLU A 213 -8.32 7.76 -14.72
CA GLU A 213 -9.11 7.10 -15.76
C GLU A 213 -8.79 5.60 -15.88
N GLN A 214 -7.50 5.24 -15.79
CA GLN A 214 -7.07 3.84 -15.82
C GLN A 214 -7.55 3.10 -14.57
N LEU A 215 -7.49 3.73 -13.40
CA LEU A 215 -7.95 3.17 -12.14
C LEU A 215 -9.47 2.97 -12.15
N GLU A 216 -10.24 3.99 -12.51
CA GLU A 216 -11.69 3.93 -12.61
C GLU A 216 -12.16 2.89 -13.65
N SER A 217 -11.50 2.81 -14.81
CA SER A 217 -11.76 1.77 -15.80
C SER A 217 -11.57 0.36 -15.23
N SER A 218 -10.52 0.14 -14.43
CA SER A 218 -10.27 -1.14 -13.78
C SER A 218 -11.34 -1.47 -12.73
N LEU A 219 -11.76 -0.49 -11.94
CA LEU A 219 -12.82 -0.63 -10.94
C LEU A 219 -14.17 -0.93 -11.59
N HIS A 220 -14.55 -0.20 -12.64
CA HIS A 220 -15.77 -0.46 -13.39
C HIS A 220 -15.78 -1.85 -14.04
N HIS A 221 -14.66 -2.27 -14.62
CA HIS A 221 -14.54 -3.60 -15.19
C HIS A 221 -14.78 -4.69 -14.14
N VAL A 222 -14.19 -4.54 -12.95
CA VAL A 222 -14.38 -5.51 -11.85
C VAL A 222 -15.81 -5.50 -11.31
N LEU A 223 -16.44 -4.34 -11.22
CA LEU A 223 -17.86 -4.24 -10.85
C LEU A 223 -18.77 -4.99 -11.83
N ALA A 224 -18.51 -4.85 -13.13
CA ALA A 224 -19.35 -5.43 -14.18
C ALA A 224 -19.07 -6.93 -14.38
N GLU A 225 -17.81 -7.33 -14.53
CA GLU A 225 -17.43 -8.66 -15.02
C GLU A 225 -16.80 -9.54 -13.94
N GLY A 226 -16.44 -8.98 -12.77
CA GLY A 226 -15.75 -9.68 -11.70
C GLY A 226 -14.24 -9.41 -11.66
N ALA A 227 -13.52 -10.08 -10.76
CA ALA A 227 -12.11 -9.79 -10.48
C ALA A 227 -11.21 -10.01 -11.71
N GLN A 228 -10.33 -9.03 -11.96
CA GLN A 228 -9.25 -9.19 -12.93
C GLN A 228 -8.26 -10.29 -12.45
N ARG A 229 -7.73 -11.04 -13.41
CA ARG A 229 -6.67 -12.01 -13.11
C ARG A 229 -5.32 -11.29 -13.08
N GLY A 230 -4.80 -11.08 -11.88
CA GLY A 230 -3.47 -10.55 -11.64
C GLY A 230 -3.44 -9.10 -11.13
N LEU A 231 -2.24 -8.67 -10.75
CA LEU A 231 -1.97 -7.32 -10.27
C LEU A 231 -1.61 -6.43 -11.47
N SER A 232 -2.15 -5.22 -11.51
CA SER A 232 -1.81 -4.19 -12.49
C SER A 232 -0.96 -3.09 -11.85
N GLU A 233 -0.12 -2.43 -12.65
CA GLU A 233 0.64 -1.26 -12.20
C GLU A 233 0.08 -0.01 -12.85
N VAL A 234 -0.23 0.96 -12.02
CA VAL A 234 -0.81 2.23 -12.43
C VAL A 234 0.09 3.35 -11.92
N TRP A 235 0.50 4.24 -12.82
CA TRP A 235 1.14 5.48 -12.46
C TRP A 235 0.09 6.53 -12.17
N VAL A 236 0.15 7.12 -10.99
CA VAL A 236 -0.77 8.15 -10.53
C VAL A 236 -0.01 9.40 -10.14
N THR A 237 -0.65 10.56 -10.33
CA THR A 237 -0.18 11.84 -9.81
C THR A 237 -1.21 12.34 -8.81
N LEU A 238 -0.80 12.49 -7.55
CA LEU A 238 -1.69 12.89 -6.46
C LEU A 238 -1.89 14.40 -6.45
N ALA A 239 -3.11 14.84 -6.13
CA ALA A 239 -3.43 16.25 -5.93
C ALA A 239 -2.78 16.77 -4.63
N GLY A 240 -2.22 17.99 -4.63
CA GLY A 240 -1.85 18.69 -3.40
C GLY A 240 -0.47 18.42 -2.81
N GLY A 241 0.59 18.30 -3.62
CA GLY A 241 1.98 18.33 -3.14
C GLY A 241 2.32 19.67 -2.47
N THR A 242 3.00 19.63 -1.30
CA THR A 242 3.49 20.83 -0.62
C THR A 242 4.59 21.53 -1.44
N ALA A 243 4.85 22.83 -1.15
CA ALA A 243 5.83 23.65 -1.89
C ALA A 243 7.27 23.06 -1.86
N ASP A 244 7.61 22.23 -0.89
CA ASP A 244 8.91 21.56 -0.78
C ASP A 244 9.08 20.40 -1.79
N ASP A 245 8.00 19.72 -2.16
CA ASP A 245 8.01 18.66 -3.18
C ASP A 245 8.21 19.23 -4.61
N ARG A 246 8.02 20.54 -4.79
CA ARG A 246 8.16 21.25 -6.09
C ARG A 246 9.62 21.53 -6.49
N ALA A 247 10.54 21.49 -5.53
CA ALA A 247 11.95 21.84 -5.78
C ALA A 247 12.77 20.72 -6.46
N GLY A 248 12.27 19.48 -6.49
CA GLY A 248 12.98 18.31 -7.02
C GLY A 248 12.49 17.77 -8.38
N SER A 249 11.32 18.19 -8.86
CA SER A 249 10.73 17.67 -10.09
C SER A 249 10.25 18.84 -10.95
N GLY A 250 10.83 19.00 -12.13
CA GLY A 250 10.51 20.06 -13.09
C GLY A 250 9.13 19.92 -13.77
N SER A 251 8.16 19.31 -13.11
CA SER A 251 6.79 19.11 -13.58
C SER A 251 5.78 19.64 -12.57
N ALA A 252 4.69 20.21 -13.06
CA ALA A 252 3.65 20.87 -12.29
C ALA A 252 3.08 19.98 -11.16
N GLY A 253 3.53 20.22 -9.95
CA GLY A 253 2.68 20.24 -8.75
C GLY A 253 2.13 18.96 -8.14
N GLY A 254 2.50 17.72 -8.51
CA GLY A 254 1.94 16.52 -7.91
C GLY A 254 2.98 15.44 -7.58
N ARG A 255 2.77 14.67 -6.50
CA ARG A 255 3.58 13.48 -6.19
C ARG A 255 3.21 12.34 -7.14
N ARG A 256 4.08 12.04 -8.10
CA ARG A 256 3.92 10.90 -9.00
C ARG A 256 4.30 9.61 -8.27
N ARG A 257 3.41 8.63 -8.28
CA ARG A 257 3.58 7.32 -7.65
C ARG A 257 3.23 6.19 -8.61
N CYS A 258 3.89 5.06 -8.44
CA CYS A 258 3.55 3.83 -9.13
C CYS A 258 2.93 2.87 -8.12
N TRP A 259 1.64 2.54 -8.31
CA TRP A 259 0.95 1.61 -7.45
C TRP A 259 0.70 0.28 -8.14
N ARG A 260 1.14 -0.79 -7.50
CA ARG A 260 0.77 -2.14 -7.89
C ARG A 260 -0.57 -2.44 -7.25
N SER A 261 -1.62 -2.54 -8.08
CA SER A 261 -3.01 -2.60 -7.67
C SER A 261 -3.65 -3.94 -7.99
N GLY A 262 -4.50 -4.41 -7.08
CA GLY A 262 -5.38 -5.55 -7.25
C GLY A 262 -6.80 -5.16 -6.88
N PHE A 263 -7.79 -5.78 -7.50
CA PHE A 263 -9.19 -5.46 -7.33
C PHE A 263 -9.99 -6.72 -7.06
N LEU A 264 -10.90 -6.65 -6.07
CA LEU A 264 -11.76 -7.75 -5.68
C LEU A 264 -13.19 -7.26 -5.60
N ARG A 265 -14.10 -7.90 -6.38
CA ARG A 265 -15.53 -7.59 -6.30
C ARG A 265 -16.10 -8.09 -4.98
N LEU A 266 -16.82 -7.22 -4.29
CA LEU A 266 -17.55 -7.55 -3.08
C LEU A 266 -19.00 -7.84 -3.44
N GLY A 267 -19.49 -9.02 -3.07
CA GLY A 267 -20.88 -9.43 -3.23
C GLY A 267 -21.59 -9.57 -1.90
N SER A 268 -22.89 -9.38 -1.86
CA SER A 268 -23.69 -9.61 -0.66
C SER A 268 -23.72 -11.11 -0.32
N PRO A 269 -23.31 -11.51 0.89
CA PRO A 269 -23.41 -12.91 1.31
C PRO A 269 -24.85 -13.36 1.62
N LEU A 270 -25.80 -12.42 1.68
CA LEU A 270 -27.20 -12.66 2.06
C LEU A 270 -28.14 -12.71 0.87
N ALA A 271 -27.69 -12.39 -0.35
CA ALA A 271 -28.51 -12.40 -1.54
C ALA A 271 -28.35 -13.72 -2.30
N GLU A 272 -29.46 -14.28 -2.79
CA GLU A 272 -29.45 -15.48 -3.66
C GLU A 272 -28.74 -15.19 -5.00
N GLU A 273 -28.86 -13.95 -5.52
CA GLU A 273 -28.04 -13.45 -6.62
C GLU A 273 -26.97 -12.48 -6.08
N PRO A 274 -25.71 -12.56 -6.53
CA PRO A 274 -24.64 -11.73 -6.01
C PRO A 274 -24.81 -10.27 -6.44
N VAL A 275 -25.51 -9.48 -5.62
CA VAL A 275 -25.58 -8.03 -5.78
C VAL A 275 -24.21 -7.43 -5.43
N PRO A 276 -23.57 -6.67 -6.35
CA PRO A 276 -22.30 -6.03 -6.06
C PRO A 276 -22.46 -4.96 -4.99
N LEU A 277 -21.72 -5.10 -3.89
CA LEU A 277 -21.64 -4.10 -2.82
C LEU A 277 -20.55 -3.06 -3.10
N GLY A 278 -19.69 -3.30 -4.08
CA GLY A 278 -18.55 -2.46 -4.40
C GLY A 278 -17.32 -3.27 -4.77
N VAL A 279 -16.17 -2.62 -4.72
CA VAL A 279 -14.86 -3.24 -5.01
C VAL A 279 -13.90 -2.95 -3.87
N ALA A 280 -13.18 -3.96 -3.41
CA ALA A 280 -11.99 -3.77 -2.61
C ALA A 280 -10.81 -3.52 -3.56
N TRP A 281 -10.22 -2.34 -3.46
CA TRP A 281 -8.99 -1.96 -4.14
C TRP A 281 -7.83 -2.08 -3.17
N LEU A 282 -6.91 -2.98 -3.49
CA LEU A 282 -5.67 -3.18 -2.74
C LEU A 282 -4.53 -2.60 -3.55
N PHE A 283 -3.65 -1.83 -2.94
CA PHE A 283 -2.49 -1.30 -3.64
C PHE A 283 -1.24 -1.21 -2.75
N HIS A 284 -0.09 -1.26 -3.41
CA HIS A 284 1.21 -1.09 -2.78
C HIS A 284 2.05 -0.13 -3.59
N ASP A 285 2.71 0.81 -2.91
CA ASP A 285 3.62 1.77 -3.56
C ASP A 285 4.92 1.07 -3.95
N VAL A 286 5.13 0.92 -5.25
CA VAL A 286 6.34 0.32 -5.85
C VAL A 286 7.20 1.36 -6.57
N THR A 287 6.98 2.64 -6.31
CA THR A 287 7.65 3.76 -7.01
C THR A 287 9.18 3.63 -6.96
N GLU A 288 9.73 3.44 -5.78
CA GLU A 288 11.19 3.33 -5.61
C GLU A 288 11.77 2.13 -6.34
N SER A 289 11.11 0.98 -6.27
CA SER A 289 11.53 -0.23 -6.98
C SER A 289 11.51 -0.02 -8.50
N ARG A 290 10.44 0.59 -9.02
CA ARG A 290 10.31 0.88 -10.45
C ARG A 290 11.32 1.91 -10.95
N LEU A 291 11.57 2.96 -10.19
CA LEU A 291 12.61 3.94 -10.53
C LEU A 291 14.00 3.31 -10.49
N ALA A 292 14.28 2.46 -9.52
CA ALA A 292 15.56 1.73 -9.43
C ALA A 292 15.73 0.75 -10.60
N GLU A 293 14.67 0.03 -11.01
CA GLU A 293 14.68 -0.84 -12.19
C GLU A 293 14.95 -0.05 -13.48
N GLN A 294 14.25 1.08 -13.66
CA GLN A 294 14.47 1.95 -14.83
C GLN A 294 15.91 2.49 -14.88
N GLU A 295 16.47 2.91 -13.76
CA GLU A 295 17.87 3.37 -13.72
C GLU A 295 18.85 2.21 -13.95
N ALA A 296 18.60 1.03 -13.41
CA ALA A 296 19.41 -0.14 -13.69
C ALA A 296 19.39 -0.52 -15.18
N ASP A 297 18.23 -0.47 -15.83
CA ASP A 297 18.10 -0.74 -17.26
C ASP A 297 18.81 0.33 -18.10
N ARG A 298 18.71 1.60 -17.71
CA ARG A 298 19.45 2.70 -18.33
C ARG A 298 20.97 2.50 -18.23
N LEU A 299 21.46 2.09 -17.07
CA LEU A 299 22.89 1.80 -16.86
C LEU A 299 23.35 0.57 -17.65
N ARG A 300 22.54 -0.52 -17.70
CA ARG A 300 22.82 -1.70 -18.52
C ARG A 300 22.88 -1.34 -20.02
N PHE A 301 21.92 -0.55 -20.49
CA PHE A 301 21.92 -0.07 -21.87
C PHE A 301 23.19 0.70 -22.21
N ARG A 302 23.60 1.66 -21.36
CA ARG A 302 24.83 2.45 -21.54
C ARG A 302 26.10 1.58 -21.53
N ALA A 303 26.18 0.62 -20.60
CA ALA A 303 27.29 -0.33 -20.58
C ALA A 303 27.35 -1.17 -21.87
N GLY A 304 26.18 -1.62 -22.36
CA GLY A 304 26.07 -2.31 -23.62
C GLY A 304 26.48 -1.44 -24.82
N GLN A 305 26.18 -0.15 -24.82
CA GLN A 305 26.62 0.80 -25.86
C GLN A 305 28.15 0.97 -25.84
N LEU A 306 28.76 1.17 -24.67
CA LEU A 306 30.22 1.25 -24.53
C LEU A 306 30.92 -0.01 -25.08
N HIS A 307 30.41 -1.19 -24.74
CA HIS A 307 30.97 -2.45 -25.22
C HIS A 307 30.86 -2.58 -26.75
N ARG A 308 29.69 -2.29 -27.32
CA ARG A 308 29.49 -2.31 -28.78
C ARG A 308 30.35 -1.29 -29.50
N ALA A 309 30.45 -0.07 -29.00
CA ALA A 309 31.32 0.97 -29.54
C ALA A 309 32.78 0.52 -29.56
N GLY A 310 33.26 -0.08 -28.46
CA GLY A 310 34.62 -0.60 -28.36
C GLY A 310 34.92 -1.69 -29.40
N ARG A 311 33.98 -2.62 -29.59
CA ARG A 311 34.13 -3.65 -30.64
C ARG A 311 34.13 -3.06 -32.05
N ALA A 312 33.18 -2.19 -32.38
CA ALA A 312 33.09 -1.58 -33.70
C ALA A 312 34.32 -0.71 -34.01
N ALA A 313 34.80 0.05 -33.03
CA ALA A 313 36.01 0.85 -33.19
C ALA A 313 37.28 -0.02 -33.38
N ALA A 314 37.35 -1.19 -32.74
CA ALA A 314 38.49 -2.12 -32.89
C ALA A 314 38.57 -2.76 -34.29
N GLU A 315 37.47 -2.78 -35.04
CA GLU A 315 37.43 -3.29 -36.41
C GLU A 315 37.88 -2.21 -37.45
N SER A 316 38.04 -0.95 -37.02
CA SER A 316 38.47 0.14 -37.87
C SER A 316 39.99 0.19 -38.01
N ALA A 317 40.52 0.18 -39.25
CA ALA A 317 41.93 0.35 -39.49
C ALA A 317 42.41 1.80 -39.33
N ASP A 318 41.47 2.77 -39.48
CA ASP A 318 41.75 4.21 -39.28
C ASP A 318 41.38 4.61 -37.85
N PRO A 319 42.34 5.10 -37.07
CA PRO A 319 42.07 5.56 -35.70
C PRO A 319 41.12 6.77 -35.65
N THR A 320 41.08 7.61 -36.70
CA THR A 320 40.12 8.74 -36.78
C THR A 320 38.70 8.20 -36.92
N ALA A 321 38.51 7.26 -37.82
CA ALA A 321 37.22 6.59 -37.98
C ALA A 321 36.78 5.86 -36.71
N ALA A 322 37.72 5.21 -36.00
CA ALA A 322 37.45 4.62 -34.70
C ALA A 322 36.98 5.67 -33.66
N ALA A 323 37.60 6.85 -33.61
CA ALA A 323 37.18 7.95 -32.74
C ALA A 323 35.75 8.42 -33.05
N MET A 324 35.37 8.52 -34.31
CA MET A 324 34.01 8.90 -34.74
C MET A 324 33.00 7.83 -34.38
N THR A 325 33.36 6.55 -34.53
CA THR A 325 32.52 5.42 -34.12
C THR A 325 32.11 5.50 -32.67
N TYR A 326 32.99 5.83 -31.73
CA TYR A 326 32.65 6.04 -30.33
C TYR A 326 31.58 7.12 -30.15
N LEU A 327 31.71 8.24 -30.89
CA LEU A 327 30.77 9.36 -30.82
C LEU A 327 29.41 9.03 -31.43
N ASP A 328 29.38 8.26 -32.51
CA ASP A 328 28.14 7.81 -33.16
C ASP A 328 27.34 6.88 -32.23
N PHE A 329 28.00 5.99 -31.51
CA PHE A 329 27.34 5.18 -30.46
C PHE A 329 26.81 6.05 -29.33
N ALA A 330 27.50 7.13 -28.96
CA ALA A 330 27.01 8.08 -27.99
C ALA A 330 25.78 8.89 -28.48
N LEU A 331 25.68 9.19 -29.78
CA LEU A 331 24.49 9.82 -30.36
C LEU A 331 23.24 8.94 -30.17
N ALA A 332 23.37 7.62 -30.27
CA ALA A 332 22.25 6.69 -30.15
C ALA A 332 21.58 6.76 -28.78
N GLY A 333 20.55 7.57 -28.63
CA GLY A 333 19.74 7.69 -27.41
C GLY A 333 20.32 8.56 -26.29
N PHE A 334 21.56 9.08 -26.44
CA PHE A 334 22.22 9.90 -25.42
C PHE A 334 22.24 11.39 -25.75
N ALA A 335 22.58 11.77 -26.97
CA ALA A 335 22.64 13.17 -27.43
C ALA A 335 22.06 13.32 -28.84
N ASP A 336 21.62 14.50 -29.20
CA ASP A 336 21.11 14.81 -30.53
C ASP A 336 22.25 15.31 -31.45
N HIS A 337 23.22 16.00 -30.83
CA HIS A 337 24.42 16.48 -31.52
C HIS A 337 25.67 16.27 -30.71
N VAL A 338 26.78 16.11 -31.38
CA VAL A 338 28.12 16.09 -30.80
C VAL A 338 29.03 17.04 -31.57
N VAL A 339 29.86 17.76 -30.86
CA VAL A 339 30.95 18.57 -31.45
C VAL A 339 32.27 18.23 -30.74
N VAL A 340 33.33 18.14 -31.53
CA VAL A 340 34.67 17.80 -31.05
C VAL A 340 35.60 19.00 -31.38
N ASP A 341 36.14 19.60 -30.35
CA ASP A 341 37.07 20.71 -30.46
C ASP A 341 38.43 20.25 -29.95
N VAL A 342 39.44 20.23 -30.77
CA VAL A 342 40.81 19.82 -30.45
C VAL A 342 41.72 21.00 -30.27
N VAL A 343 42.77 20.86 -29.48
CA VAL A 343 43.83 21.85 -29.30
C VAL A 343 44.76 21.80 -30.52
N GLU A 344 44.88 22.92 -31.22
CA GLU A 344 45.78 23.05 -32.36
C GLU A 344 47.25 22.93 -31.86
N ALA A 345 48.06 22.18 -32.64
CA ALA A 345 49.47 22.04 -32.37
C ALA A 345 50.21 23.36 -32.70
N GLY A 346 50.51 24.17 -31.68
CA GLY A 346 51.23 25.44 -31.83
C GLY A 346 51.27 26.26 -30.52
N GLU A 347 52.04 27.37 -30.55
CA GLU A 347 52.06 28.29 -29.41
C GLU A 347 50.73 29.02 -29.29
N GLY A 348 49.98 28.71 -28.17
CA GLY A 348 48.75 29.42 -27.83
C GLY A 348 47.50 28.55 -27.54
N GLY A 349 47.54 27.22 -27.74
CA GLY A 349 46.50 26.31 -27.29
C GLY A 349 45.07 26.61 -27.80
N ARG A 350 44.97 27.08 -29.07
CA ARG A 350 43.68 27.40 -29.70
C ARG A 350 42.87 26.14 -29.94
N LEU A 351 41.55 26.23 -29.73
CA LEU A 351 40.63 25.16 -30.08
C LEU A 351 40.19 25.25 -31.52
N VAL A 352 40.18 24.13 -32.22
CA VAL A 352 39.73 23.99 -33.62
C VAL A 352 38.66 22.93 -33.67
N ARG A 353 37.59 23.14 -34.42
CA ARG A 353 36.54 22.14 -34.56
C ARG A 353 36.97 21.00 -35.48
N ALA A 354 37.34 19.88 -34.87
CA ALA A 354 37.84 18.71 -35.59
C ALA A 354 36.70 17.85 -36.17
N ALA A 355 35.60 17.76 -35.48
CA ALA A 355 34.45 16.98 -35.94
C ALA A 355 33.13 17.54 -35.39
N ALA A 356 32.03 17.33 -36.11
CA ALA A 356 30.70 17.72 -35.70
C ALA A 356 29.63 16.86 -36.38
N THR A 357 28.47 16.76 -35.75
CA THR A 357 27.25 16.27 -36.38
C THR A 357 26.71 17.32 -37.36
N PRO A 358 26.02 16.91 -38.44
CA PRO A 358 25.37 17.83 -39.37
C PRO A 358 24.38 18.76 -38.63
N THR A 359 24.28 20.02 -39.11
CA THR A 359 23.28 20.95 -38.61
C THR A 359 21.99 20.79 -39.39
N GLY A 360 20.86 20.64 -38.66
CA GLY A 360 19.51 20.61 -39.27
C GLY A 360 18.96 19.21 -39.61
N ALA A 361 19.75 18.16 -39.49
CA ALA A 361 19.28 16.78 -39.60
C ALA A 361 20.07 15.84 -38.67
N PRO A 362 19.45 14.79 -38.11
CA PRO A 362 20.19 13.75 -37.42
C PRO A 362 21.22 13.11 -38.38
N GLY A 363 22.44 12.92 -37.91
CA GLY A 363 23.47 12.26 -38.69
C GLY A 363 24.69 11.92 -37.87
N PRO A 364 25.63 11.15 -38.44
CA PRO A 364 26.85 10.76 -37.76
C PRO A 364 27.76 11.96 -37.49
N CYS A 365 28.66 11.79 -36.53
CA CYS A 365 29.72 12.75 -36.25
C CYS A 365 30.79 12.61 -37.33
N LEU A 366 30.99 13.64 -38.15
CA LEU A 366 31.93 13.61 -39.26
C LEU A 366 33.11 14.55 -39.00
N PRO A 367 34.33 14.18 -39.43
CA PRO A 367 35.49 15.06 -39.40
C PRO A 367 35.22 16.30 -40.25
N VAL A 368 35.65 17.48 -39.78
CA VAL A 368 35.55 18.72 -40.54
C VAL A 368 36.75 18.78 -41.54
N PRO A 369 36.50 18.88 -42.84
CA PRO A 369 37.57 18.94 -43.84
C PRO A 369 38.52 20.11 -43.60
N GLY A 370 39.81 19.87 -43.73
CA GLY A 370 40.85 20.90 -43.57
C GLY A 370 41.13 21.34 -42.13
N GLY A 371 40.69 20.55 -41.16
CA GLY A 371 40.93 20.82 -39.72
C GLY A 371 40.01 21.88 -39.13
N GLY A 372 39.06 22.41 -39.85
CA GLY A 372 38.08 23.37 -39.41
C GLY A 372 38.59 24.78 -39.04
N PRO A 373 37.73 25.77 -38.84
CA PRO A 373 38.12 27.10 -38.45
C PRO A 373 38.54 27.17 -36.96
N PRO A 374 39.53 28.03 -36.63
CA PRO A 374 39.84 28.31 -35.24
C PRO A 374 38.63 28.85 -34.48
N LEU A 375 38.42 28.33 -33.27
CA LEU A 375 37.32 28.72 -32.42
C LEU A 375 37.78 29.66 -31.33
N THR A 376 37.11 30.80 -31.21
CA THR A 376 37.24 31.68 -30.07
C THR A 376 35.96 31.61 -29.26
N TYR A 377 36.05 30.99 -28.10
CA TYR A 377 34.97 30.96 -27.13
C TYR A 377 35.05 32.14 -26.15
N PRO A 378 33.88 32.67 -25.73
CA PRO A 378 33.87 33.72 -24.71
C PRO A 378 34.38 33.17 -23.39
N PRO A 379 34.97 34.04 -22.53
CA PRO A 379 35.34 33.64 -21.15
C PRO A 379 34.18 33.00 -20.42
N GLY A 380 34.45 31.91 -19.70
CA GLY A 380 33.41 31.18 -18.98
C GLY A 380 32.57 30.22 -19.84
N HIS A 381 32.94 30.00 -21.10
CA HIS A 381 32.27 29.00 -21.94
C HIS A 381 32.44 27.58 -21.31
N PRO A 382 31.37 26.75 -21.33
CA PRO A 382 31.42 25.42 -20.68
C PRO A 382 32.53 24.51 -21.22
N ALA A 383 32.86 24.57 -22.49
CA ALA A 383 33.97 23.81 -23.09
C ALA A 383 35.33 24.22 -22.50
N LEU A 384 35.57 25.52 -22.31
CA LEU A 384 36.80 26.01 -21.67
C LEU A 384 36.88 25.61 -20.23
N GLN A 385 35.75 25.72 -19.50
CA GLN A 385 35.69 25.27 -18.11
C GLN A 385 35.96 23.77 -17.97
N ALA A 386 35.50 22.94 -18.92
CA ALA A 386 35.79 21.50 -18.88
C ALA A 386 37.28 21.23 -19.11
N ALA A 387 37.90 21.93 -20.04
CA ALA A 387 39.35 21.83 -20.30
C ALA A 387 40.17 22.26 -19.10
N ASP A 388 39.83 23.39 -18.47
CA ASP A 388 40.56 23.95 -17.32
C ASP A 388 40.42 23.11 -16.06
N ARG A 389 39.20 22.60 -15.79
CA ARG A 389 38.91 21.79 -14.60
C ARG A 389 39.28 20.34 -14.78
N THR A 390 39.62 19.89 -15.96
CA THR A 390 39.89 18.47 -16.31
C THR A 390 38.73 17.55 -15.94
N GLY A 391 37.50 18.05 -16.02
CA GLY A 391 36.27 17.32 -15.65
C GLY A 391 35.10 17.71 -16.55
N SER A 392 33.94 17.10 -16.32
CA SER A 392 32.71 17.40 -17.06
C SER A 392 32.04 18.68 -16.58
N VAL A 393 31.49 19.46 -17.50
CA VAL A 393 30.70 20.67 -17.22
C VAL A 393 29.35 20.57 -17.89
N ARG A 394 28.28 20.75 -17.13
CA ARG A 394 26.90 20.77 -17.64
C ARG A 394 26.40 22.22 -17.77
N ALA A 395 25.66 22.49 -18.80
CA ALA A 395 25.00 23.77 -19.01
C ALA A 395 23.62 23.57 -19.62
N SER A 396 22.65 24.38 -19.18
CA SER A 396 21.29 24.37 -19.74
C SER A 396 20.82 25.77 -20.00
N ALA A 397 20.02 25.93 -21.05
CA ALA A 397 19.27 27.16 -21.28
C ALA A 397 18.22 27.35 -20.17
N PRO A 398 17.80 28.57 -19.84
CA PRO A 398 16.69 28.79 -18.91
C PRO A 398 15.44 28.02 -19.35
N GLY A 399 14.76 27.35 -18.45
CA GLY A 399 13.60 26.49 -18.77
C GLY A 399 12.39 27.24 -19.32
N THR A 400 12.39 28.59 -19.22
CA THR A 400 11.36 29.48 -19.74
C THR A 400 11.78 30.14 -21.06
N ALA A 401 12.94 29.76 -21.63
CA ALA A 401 13.46 30.40 -22.83
C ALA A 401 12.54 30.19 -24.04
N SER A 402 12.16 31.28 -24.70
CA SER A 402 11.48 31.25 -25.99
C SER A 402 12.37 30.65 -27.09
N GLY A 403 11.80 30.20 -28.19
CA GLY A 403 12.59 29.68 -29.33
C GLY A 403 13.67 30.64 -29.82
N ALA A 404 13.43 31.96 -29.79
CA ALA A 404 14.40 32.98 -30.15
C ALA A 404 15.56 33.09 -29.13
N GLU A 405 15.27 33.01 -27.85
CA GLU A 405 16.27 33.03 -26.78
C GLU A 405 17.11 31.75 -26.80
N LEU A 406 16.52 30.62 -27.09
CA LEU A 406 17.22 29.35 -27.24
C LEU A 406 18.17 29.38 -28.44
N ALA A 407 17.70 29.90 -29.57
CA ALA A 407 18.54 30.09 -30.78
C ALA A 407 19.73 31.04 -30.52
N LYS A 408 19.51 32.11 -29.76
CA LYS A 408 20.58 33.03 -29.33
C LYS A 408 21.56 32.32 -28.39
N TRP A 409 21.05 31.56 -27.38
CA TRP A 409 21.87 30.81 -26.44
C TRP A 409 22.81 29.81 -27.12
N SER A 410 22.30 29.08 -28.12
CA SER A 410 23.06 28.14 -28.92
C SER A 410 24.09 28.87 -29.81
N LYS A 411 23.68 29.96 -30.49
CA LYS A 411 24.54 30.75 -31.37
C LYS A 411 25.72 31.39 -30.61
N ASP A 412 25.45 31.97 -29.43
CA ASP A 412 26.49 32.61 -28.60
C ASP A 412 27.57 31.61 -28.18
N ARG A 413 27.20 30.30 -28.12
CA ARG A 413 28.11 29.19 -27.78
C ARG A 413 28.66 28.45 -28.99
N ARG A 414 28.30 28.86 -30.19
CA ARG A 414 28.70 28.19 -31.43
C ARG A 414 28.28 26.73 -31.51
N TRP A 415 27.14 26.43 -30.92
CA TRP A 415 26.50 25.11 -30.96
C TRP A 415 25.41 25.05 -32.04
N PRO A 416 25.00 23.86 -32.51
CA PRO A 416 23.84 23.69 -33.37
C PRO A 416 22.61 24.41 -32.85
N ARG A 417 21.78 24.94 -33.78
CA ARG A 417 20.51 25.56 -33.40
C ARG A 417 19.66 24.59 -32.63
N GLU A 418 18.82 25.11 -31.73
CA GLU A 418 17.90 24.31 -30.88
C GLU A 418 18.57 23.47 -29.80
N SER A 419 19.88 23.57 -29.59
CA SER A 419 20.53 22.98 -28.45
C SER A 419 20.07 23.69 -27.16
N ALA A 420 19.44 22.95 -26.25
CA ALA A 420 18.95 23.45 -24.96
C ALA A 420 19.85 23.03 -23.78
N HIS A 421 20.48 21.89 -23.91
CA HIS A 421 21.32 21.31 -22.86
C HIS A 421 22.65 20.83 -23.43
N ALA A 422 23.72 21.08 -22.70
CA ALA A 422 25.06 20.71 -23.08
C ALA A 422 25.79 19.99 -21.95
N LEU A 423 26.60 19.01 -22.31
CA LEU A 423 27.56 18.34 -21.44
C LEU A 423 28.92 18.34 -22.14
N CYS A 424 29.85 19.15 -21.62
CA CYS A 424 31.22 19.24 -22.12
C CYS A 424 32.13 18.33 -21.30
N THR A 425 32.90 17.48 -21.97
CA THR A 425 33.88 16.56 -21.36
C THR A 425 35.23 16.72 -21.97
N VAL A 426 36.30 16.61 -21.20
CA VAL A 426 37.67 16.77 -21.69
C VAL A 426 38.14 15.51 -22.45
N LEU A 427 38.77 15.70 -23.57
CA LEU A 427 39.55 14.68 -24.25
C LEU A 427 40.96 14.66 -23.71
N ARG A 428 41.29 13.63 -22.94
CA ARG A 428 42.59 13.48 -22.31
C ARG A 428 43.20 12.13 -22.62
N SER A 429 44.47 12.15 -23.09
CA SER A 429 45.25 10.95 -23.33
C SER A 429 46.67 11.16 -22.82
N ARG A 430 47.27 10.15 -22.23
CA ARG A 430 48.66 10.14 -21.71
C ARG A 430 49.02 11.41 -20.90
N GLY A 431 48.08 11.85 -20.05
CA GLY A 431 48.26 13.03 -19.20
C GLY A 431 48.09 14.39 -19.90
N ARG A 432 47.87 14.43 -21.23
CA ARG A 432 47.72 15.64 -22.03
C ARG A 432 46.26 15.90 -22.36
N THR A 433 45.81 17.13 -22.30
CA THR A 433 44.51 17.56 -22.84
C THR A 433 44.61 17.72 -24.35
N LEU A 434 43.83 16.92 -25.09
CA LEU A 434 43.75 16.96 -26.54
C LEU A 434 42.65 17.88 -27.03
N GLY A 435 41.64 18.15 -26.23
CA GLY A 435 40.48 18.94 -26.60
C GLY A 435 39.29 18.71 -25.72
N VAL A 436 38.09 19.00 -26.22
CA VAL A 436 36.81 18.85 -25.54
C VAL A 436 35.77 18.23 -26.48
N VAL A 437 34.98 17.30 -25.96
CA VAL A 437 33.75 16.84 -26.62
C VAL A 437 32.55 17.49 -25.93
N THR A 438 31.64 18.02 -26.73
CA THR A 438 30.39 18.57 -26.24
C THR A 438 29.23 17.76 -26.81
N PHE A 439 28.46 17.10 -25.91
CA PHE A 439 27.21 16.44 -26.21
C PHE A 439 26.06 17.43 -26.01
N LEU A 440 25.10 17.45 -26.93
CA LEU A 440 24.02 18.44 -26.95
C LEU A 440 22.66 17.75 -27.06
N ARG A 441 21.67 18.29 -26.35
CA ARG A 441 20.26 17.88 -26.42
C ARG A 441 19.37 19.07 -26.75
N GLY A 442 18.33 18.81 -27.53
CA GLY A 442 17.26 19.78 -27.79
C GLY A 442 16.31 19.96 -26.60
N PRO A 443 15.35 20.90 -26.70
CA PRO A 443 14.43 21.24 -25.59
C PRO A 443 13.43 20.13 -25.26
N SER A 444 13.19 19.19 -26.17
CA SER A 444 12.29 18.04 -25.94
C SER A 444 12.90 16.94 -25.07
N ARG A 445 14.19 17.02 -24.79
CA ARG A 445 14.90 16.04 -23.95
C ARG A 445 15.25 16.62 -22.59
N PRO A 446 15.33 15.78 -21.52
CA PRO A 446 15.74 16.24 -20.21
C PRO A 446 17.19 16.71 -20.20
N ALA A 447 17.51 17.64 -19.30
CA ALA A 447 18.88 18.09 -19.06
C ALA A 447 19.80 16.93 -18.70
N PHE A 448 21.10 17.10 -18.94
CA PHE A 448 22.09 16.09 -18.53
C PHE A 448 22.22 16.04 -17.03
N GLU A 449 22.19 14.83 -16.49
CA GLU A 449 22.34 14.53 -15.07
C GLU A 449 23.77 14.06 -14.72
N ARG A 450 24.03 13.85 -13.43
CA ARG A 450 25.33 13.35 -12.97
C ARG A 450 25.70 11.97 -13.54
N PRO A 451 24.80 10.98 -13.62
CA PRO A 451 25.08 9.72 -14.28
C PRO A 451 25.38 9.83 -15.77
N ASP A 452 24.85 10.87 -16.47
CA ASP A 452 25.17 11.14 -17.85
C ASP A 452 26.64 11.54 -18.03
N ALA A 453 27.19 12.29 -17.06
CA ALA A 453 28.59 12.73 -17.11
C ALA A 453 29.56 11.53 -17.07
N VAL A 454 29.30 10.52 -16.25
CA VAL A 454 30.16 9.32 -16.18
C VAL A 454 30.21 8.58 -17.53
N TYR A 455 29.06 8.44 -18.18
CA TYR A 455 28.98 7.81 -19.50
C TYR A 455 29.74 8.66 -20.56
N ALA A 456 29.52 9.97 -20.59
CA ALA A 456 30.18 10.89 -21.51
C ALA A 456 31.71 10.92 -21.31
N GLU A 457 32.19 10.90 -20.07
CA GLU A 457 33.61 10.84 -19.74
C GLU A 457 34.26 9.53 -20.22
N SER A 458 33.54 8.39 -20.08
CA SER A 458 33.99 7.11 -20.61
C SER A 458 34.14 7.11 -22.13
N MET A 459 33.10 7.62 -22.85
CA MET A 459 33.16 7.78 -24.29
C MET A 459 34.27 8.73 -24.73
N SER A 460 34.44 9.86 -24.04
CA SER A 460 35.48 10.85 -24.32
C SER A 460 36.90 10.29 -24.11
N SER A 461 37.09 9.44 -23.11
CA SER A 461 38.38 8.77 -22.86
C SER A 461 38.76 7.83 -24.01
N LEU A 462 37.79 7.04 -24.51
CA LEU A 462 37.98 6.15 -25.64
C LEU A 462 38.26 6.94 -26.92
N THR A 463 37.47 7.99 -27.20
CA THR A 463 37.66 8.90 -28.32
C THR A 463 39.03 9.57 -28.25
N ALA A 464 39.46 10.06 -27.08
CA ALA A 464 40.76 10.70 -26.90
C ALA A 464 41.92 9.72 -27.20
N SER A 465 41.80 8.48 -26.77
CA SER A 465 42.81 7.44 -27.03
C SER A 465 42.95 7.17 -28.55
N ALA A 466 41.83 7.10 -29.26
CA ALA A 466 41.82 6.88 -30.71
C ALA A 466 42.40 8.11 -31.47
N LEU A 467 42.00 9.32 -31.08
CA LEU A 467 42.56 10.56 -31.68
C LEU A 467 44.07 10.73 -31.43
N ASP A 468 44.53 10.38 -30.23
CA ASP A 468 45.95 10.40 -29.91
C ASP A 468 46.77 9.40 -30.74
N LEU A 469 46.19 8.21 -30.99
CA LEU A 469 46.76 7.22 -31.88
C LEU A 469 46.78 7.75 -33.34
N ALA A 470 45.71 8.37 -33.82
CA ALA A 470 45.67 9.01 -35.15
C ALA A 470 46.79 10.02 -35.32
N ALA A 471 47.02 10.87 -34.31
CA ALA A 471 48.06 11.88 -34.32
C ALA A 471 49.48 11.28 -34.30
N LEU A 472 49.67 10.08 -33.80
CA LEU A 472 50.96 9.35 -33.81
C LEU A 472 51.22 8.71 -35.18
N VAL A 473 50.19 8.16 -35.84
CA VAL A 473 50.30 7.51 -37.15
C VAL A 473 50.53 8.57 -38.27
N ALA A 474 50.02 9.79 -38.09
CA ALA A 474 50.18 10.89 -39.02
C ALA A 474 51.55 11.61 -38.95
N ARG A 475 52.40 11.26 -37.98
CA ARG A 475 53.76 11.77 -37.83
C ARG A 475 54.78 10.86 -38.50
#